data_030b4c6550ab040fb1732e968e4b27fc
#
_entry.id   030b4c6550ab040fb1732e968e4b27fc
#
_cell.length_a   1.000
_cell.length_b   1.000
_cell.length_c   1.000
_cell.angle_alpha   90.00
_cell.angle_beta   90.00
_cell.angle_gamma   90.00
#
_symmetry.space_group_name_H-M   'P 1'
#
loop_
_entity.id
_entity.type
_entity.pdbx_description
1 polymer ?
#
loop_
_entity_poly.entity_id
_entity_poly.type
_entity_poly.pdbx_seq_one_letter_code
_entity_poly.pdbx_strand_id
1 'polypeptide(L)'
;FTPAALAELKRIYPTANISLDDAEPATAIKHLLDGQVDLALLPTSDPKAFIRRYSPELTVHQVATFDYSVALPQRLAELESPVSLAELKKETWLVPPRSRELPELAEFYQDLWNSRPGLKPKKTQEVASLNSAIPMVSSGLGVSIVPNCAPTVQPHGIITRPIADDLPRHYAIVAYRTDRELTAAAQDLVDILRTPQRTLA
;
A
#
# COMPACT_ATOMS: atom_id res chain seq x y z
N PHE A 1 4.49 4.65 -8.82
CA PHE A 1 4.83 5.79 -7.96
C PHE A 1 6.27 5.66 -7.46
N THR A 2 6.63 4.72 -6.56
CA THR A 2 8.00 4.55 -6.06
C THR A 2 9.04 4.29 -7.17
N PRO A 3 8.81 3.38 -8.14
CA PRO A 3 9.79 3.17 -9.22
C PRO A 3 10.09 4.42 -10.02
N ALA A 4 9.10 5.27 -10.31
CA ALA A 4 9.32 6.51 -11.05
C ALA A 4 10.14 7.51 -10.25
N ALA A 5 9.88 7.65 -8.94
CA ALA A 5 10.66 8.52 -8.06
C ALA A 5 12.14 8.07 -7.96
N LEU A 6 12.37 6.76 -7.88
CA LEU A 6 13.72 6.20 -7.85
C LEU A 6 14.45 6.35 -9.18
N ALA A 7 13.75 6.23 -10.31
CA ALA A 7 14.32 6.47 -11.63
C ALA A 7 14.77 7.94 -11.77
N GLU A 8 13.94 8.89 -11.31
CA GLU A 8 14.29 10.31 -11.30
C GLU A 8 15.47 10.60 -10.36
N LEU A 9 15.48 10.02 -9.16
CA LEU A 9 16.62 10.13 -8.25
C LEU A 9 17.91 9.63 -8.88
N LYS A 10 17.88 8.48 -9.57
CA LYS A 10 19.04 7.92 -10.27
C LYS A 10 19.52 8.78 -11.42
N ARG A 11 18.62 9.56 -12.07
CA ARG A 11 18.98 10.53 -13.08
C ARG A 11 19.80 11.69 -12.49
N ILE A 12 19.41 12.15 -11.28
CA ILE A 12 20.09 13.24 -10.56
C ILE A 12 21.40 12.74 -9.92
N TYR A 13 21.35 11.55 -9.34
CA TYR A 13 22.47 10.92 -8.61
C TYR A 13 22.84 9.55 -9.22
N PRO A 14 23.53 9.50 -10.39
CA PRO A 14 23.81 8.24 -11.09
C PRO A 14 24.62 7.25 -10.25
N THR A 15 25.50 7.76 -9.37
CA THR A 15 26.39 6.96 -8.53
C THR A 15 25.80 6.62 -7.15
N ALA A 16 24.61 7.17 -6.79
CA ALA A 16 24.01 6.86 -5.50
C ALA A 16 23.73 5.36 -5.37
N ASN A 17 24.13 4.78 -4.25
CA ASN A 17 23.75 3.41 -3.92
C ASN A 17 22.38 3.45 -3.24
N ILE A 18 21.36 2.84 -3.88
CA ILE A 18 20.00 2.78 -3.36
C ILE A 18 19.73 1.33 -2.99
N SER A 19 19.45 1.10 -1.71
CA SER A 19 18.96 -0.19 -1.20
C SER A 19 17.47 -0.08 -0.94
N LEU A 20 16.72 -1.07 -1.38
CA LEU A 20 15.28 -1.19 -1.13
C LEU A 20 15.05 -2.40 -0.23
N ASP A 21 14.36 -2.17 0.87
CA ASP A 21 13.89 -3.20 1.77
C ASP A 21 12.35 -3.28 1.65
N ASP A 22 11.83 -4.41 1.18
CA ASP A 22 10.38 -4.67 1.09
C ASP A 22 9.95 -5.39 2.38
N ALA A 23 9.86 -4.61 3.45
CA ALA A 23 9.47 -5.08 4.77
C ALA A 23 7.99 -4.77 5.07
N GLU A 24 7.40 -5.57 5.95
CA GLU A 24 6.12 -5.20 6.53
C GLU A 24 6.19 -3.85 7.26
N PRO A 25 5.10 -3.06 7.28
CA PRO A 25 5.11 -1.70 7.84
C PRO A 25 5.67 -1.61 9.25
N ALA A 26 5.34 -2.55 10.15
CA ALA A 26 5.88 -2.57 11.51
C ALA A 26 7.41 -2.76 11.53
N THR A 27 7.89 -3.66 10.69
CA THR A 27 9.34 -3.92 10.53
C THR A 27 10.02 -2.70 9.91
N ALA A 28 9.43 -2.08 8.88
CA ALA A 28 9.97 -0.88 8.24
C ALA A 28 10.11 0.29 9.23
N ILE A 29 9.11 0.50 10.10
CA ILE A 29 9.19 1.52 11.16
C ILE A 29 10.31 1.19 12.14
N LYS A 30 10.44 -0.08 12.55
CA LYS A 30 11.53 -0.49 13.42
C LYS A 30 12.89 -0.25 12.78
N HIS A 31 13.09 -0.65 11.52
CA HIS A 31 14.33 -0.41 10.78
C HIS A 31 14.65 1.08 10.67
N LEU A 32 13.63 1.93 10.50
CA LEU A 32 13.78 3.37 10.47
C LEU A 32 14.24 3.93 11.84
N LEU A 33 13.57 3.54 12.92
CA LEU A 33 13.91 3.98 14.29
C LEU A 33 15.29 3.49 14.72
N ASP A 34 15.67 2.27 14.33
CA ASP A 34 16.99 1.69 14.57
C ASP A 34 18.09 2.30 13.67
N GLY A 35 17.71 3.15 12.70
CA GLY A 35 18.64 3.80 11.77
C GLY A 35 19.23 2.86 10.72
N GLN A 36 18.59 1.74 10.45
CA GLN A 36 18.99 0.77 9.41
C GLN A 36 18.59 1.23 8.01
N VAL A 37 17.57 2.08 7.90
CA VAL A 37 17.14 2.75 6.66
C VAL A 37 17.04 4.25 6.90
N ASP A 38 17.21 5.04 5.84
CA ASP A 38 17.12 6.51 5.91
C ASP A 38 15.68 6.99 5.80
N LEU A 39 14.86 6.31 5.01
CA LEU A 39 13.46 6.65 4.72
C LEU A 39 12.58 5.40 4.80
N ALA A 40 11.34 5.57 5.24
CA ALA A 40 10.30 4.56 5.12
C ALA A 40 9.11 5.13 4.36
N LEU A 41 8.64 4.39 3.35
CA LEU A 41 7.41 4.70 2.61
C LEU A 41 6.33 3.72 3.07
N LEU A 42 5.27 4.25 3.68
CA LEU A 42 4.29 3.45 4.42
C LEU A 42 2.87 3.80 4.01
N PRO A 43 1.95 2.80 3.96
CA PRO A 43 0.53 3.07 3.88
C PRO A 43 -0.03 3.43 5.26
N THR A 44 -1.04 4.29 5.32
CA THR A 44 -1.80 4.56 6.54
C THR A 44 -3.23 4.99 6.23
N SER A 45 -4.17 4.65 7.11
CA SER A 45 -5.56 5.13 7.05
C SER A 45 -5.73 6.50 7.71
N ASP A 46 -4.86 6.86 8.66
CA ASP A 46 -4.88 8.13 9.38
C ASP A 46 -3.47 8.73 9.54
N PRO A 47 -3.02 9.57 8.58
CA PRO A 47 -1.72 10.24 8.67
C PRO A 47 -1.57 11.09 9.95
N LYS A 48 -2.66 11.69 10.43
CA LYS A 48 -2.61 12.54 11.64
C LYS A 48 -2.39 11.70 12.89
N ALA A 49 -3.06 10.54 13.00
CA ALA A 49 -2.83 9.62 14.10
C ALA A 49 -1.40 9.07 14.07
N PHE A 50 -0.90 8.73 12.89
CA PHE A 50 0.48 8.29 12.71
C PHE A 50 1.48 9.36 13.17
N ILE A 51 1.32 10.61 12.72
CA ILE A 51 2.17 11.73 13.14
C ILE A 51 2.14 11.91 14.66
N ARG A 52 0.94 11.92 15.27
CA ARG A 52 0.83 12.06 16.74
C ARG A 52 1.54 10.94 17.50
N ARG A 53 1.50 9.71 16.97
CA ARG A 53 2.12 8.55 17.62
C ARG A 53 3.64 8.59 17.59
N TYR A 54 4.21 9.02 16.48
CA TYR A 54 5.65 8.97 16.24
C TYR A 54 6.36 10.32 16.34
N SER A 55 5.66 11.40 16.66
CA SER A 55 6.27 12.67 17.00
C SER A 55 6.74 12.63 18.49
N PRO A 56 7.97 13.05 18.81
CA PRO A 56 8.90 13.80 17.97
C PRO A 56 9.95 12.95 17.21
N GLU A 57 9.91 11.61 17.27
CA GLU A 57 10.97 10.76 16.73
C GLU A 57 11.07 10.80 15.21
N LEU A 58 9.92 10.92 14.53
CA LEU A 58 9.84 10.89 13.08
C LEU A 58 9.25 12.18 12.50
N THR A 59 9.88 12.68 11.45
CA THR A 59 9.29 13.63 10.51
C THR A 59 8.53 12.87 9.45
N VAL A 60 7.26 13.25 9.21
CA VAL A 60 6.34 12.51 8.34
C VAL A 60 5.68 13.45 7.35
N HIS A 61 5.66 13.06 6.08
CA HIS A 61 4.94 13.78 5.02
C HIS A 61 3.98 12.84 4.31
N GLN A 62 2.73 13.28 4.09
CA GLN A 62 1.84 12.61 3.17
C GLN A 62 2.30 12.89 1.75
N VAL A 63 2.42 11.83 0.93
CA VAL A 63 2.94 11.92 -0.44
C VAL A 63 1.93 11.48 -1.50
N ALA A 64 0.95 10.65 -1.13
CA ALA A 64 -0.12 10.26 -2.05
C ALA A 64 -1.41 9.88 -1.32
N THR A 65 -2.49 9.80 -2.08
CA THR A 65 -3.76 9.18 -1.69
C THR A 65 -4.02 8.03 -2.65
N PHE A 66 -4.49 6.92 -2.14
CA PHE A 66 -4.81 5.75 -2.96
C PHE A 66 -6.32 5.56 -3.04
N ASP A 67 -6.77 5.27 -4.24
CA ASP A 67 -8.01 4.56 -4.48
C ASP A 67 -7.73 3.05 -4.58
N TYR A 68 -8.77 2.26 -4.60
CA TYR A 68 -8.66 0.81 -4.62
C TYR A 68 -9.34 0.21 -5.83
N SER A 69 -8.76 -0.90 -6.25
CA SER A 69 -9.35 -1.85 -7.20
C SER A 69 -9.44 -3.22 -6.54
N VAL A 70 -10.27 -4.08 -7.08
CA VAL A 70 -10.26 -5.50 -6.73
C VAL A 70 -9.45 -6.27 -7.77
N ALA A 71 -8.54 -7.11 -7.31
CA ALA A 71 -7.82 -8.08 -8.12
C ALA A 71 -8.65 -9.37 -8.17
N LEU A 72 -8.96 -9.81 -9.37
CA LEU A 72 -9.84 -10.93 -9.68
C LEU A 72 -9.10 -11.97 -10.51
N PRO A 73 -9.33 -13.28 -10.29
CA PRO A 73 -8.87 -14.32 -11.19
C PRO A 73 -9.65 -14.28 -12.51
N GLN A 74 -9.03 -14.79 -13.58
CA GLN A 74 -9.59 -14.77 -14.94
C GLN A 74 -11.01 -15.35 -15.02
N ARG A 75 -11.36 -16.34 -14.17
CA ARG A 75 -12.71 -16.92 -14.14
C ARG A 75 -13.82 -15.93 -13.77
N LEU A 76 -13.47 -14.76 -13.23
CA LEU A 76 -14.39 -13.69 -12.86
C LEU A 76 -14.35 -12.51 -13.85
N ALA A 77 -13.81 -12.72 -15.05
CA ALA A 77 -13.67 -11.69 -16.09
C ALA A 77 -15.00 -11.06 -16.52
N GLU A 78 -16.08 -11.85 -16.47
CA GLU A 78 -17.42 -11.45 -16.92
C GLU A 78 -18.16 -10.54 -15.92
N LEU A 79 -17.61 -10.30 -14.71
CA LEU A 79 -18.20 -9.37 -13.77
C LEU A 79 -18.23 -7.95 -14.37
N GLU A 80 -19.35 -7.27 -14.18
CA GLU A 80 -19.50 -5.89 -14.60
C GLU A 80 -18.50 -4.97 -13.87
N SER A 81 -18.17 -3.85 -14.48
CA SER A 81 -17.27 -2.85 -13.92
C SER A 81 -17.99 -1.51 -13.80
N PRO A 82 -17.91 -0.86 -12.62
CA PRO A 82 -17.21 -1.26 -11.39
C PRO A 82 -17.88 -2.42 -10.65
N VAL A 83 -17.08 -3.21 -9.90
CA VAL A 83 -17.54 -4.41 -9.19
C VAL A 83 -18.01 -4.03 -7.79
N SER A 84 -19.19 -4.52 -7.38
CA SER A 84 -19.60 -4.45 -5.97
C SER A 84 -18.97 -5.58 -5.16
N LEU A 85 -18.40 -5.25 -4.01
CA LEU A 85 -17.81 -6.23 -3.11
C LEU A 85 -18.84 -7.25 -2.60
N ALA A 86 -20.11 -6.90 -2.62
CA ALA A 86 -21.21 -7.80 -2.27
C ALA A 86 -21.29 -9.02 -3.22
N GLU A 87 -20.93 -8.85 -4.47
CA GLU A 87 -20.90 -9.93 -5.48
C GLU A 87 -19.80 -10.94 -5.19
N LEU A 88 -18.73 -10.51 -4.51
CA LEU A 88 -17.57 -11.32 -4.18
C LEU A 88 -17.63 -12.00 -2.80
N LYS A 89 -18.78 -11.95 -2.11
CA LYS A 89 -18.94 -12.53 -0.76
C LYS A 89 -18.71 -14.03 -0.67
N LYS A 90 -18.89 -14.76 -1.78
CA LYS A 90 -18.70 -16.21 -1.84
C LYS A 90 -17.25 -16.58 -2.11
N GLU A 91 -16.45 -15.62 -2.58
CA GLU A 91 -15.05 -15.82 -2.86
C GLU A 91 -14.22 -15.89 -1.56
N THR A 92 -13.05 -16.52 -1.64
CA THR A 92 -12.05 -16.43 -0.59
C THR A 92 -11.32 -15.10 -0.72
N TRP A 93 -11.31 -14.32 0.35
CA TRP A 93 -10.61 -13.05 0.37
C TRP A 93 -9.21 -13.21 0.95
N LEU A 94 -8.22 -12.83 0.15
CA LEU A 94 -6.82 -12.81 0.54
C LEU A 94 -6.54 -11.47 1.20
N VAL A 95 -6.23 -11.50 2.49
CA VAL A 95 -6.10 -10.30 3.33
C VAL A 95 -4.76 -10.29 4.06
N PRO A 96 -4.16 -9.14 4.33
CA PRO A 96 -2.96 -9.09 5.15
C PRO A 96 -3.24 -9.56 6.57
N PRO A 97 -2.22 -10.07 7.28
CA PRO A 97 -2.36 -10.45 8.67
C PRO A 97 -2.67 -9.21 9.53
N ARG A 98 -3.33 -9.41 10.65
CA ARG A 98 -3.59 -8.33 11.61
C ARG A 98 -2.28 -7.93 12.29
N SER A 99 -1.89 -6.67 12.16
CA SER A 99 -0.81 -6.13 12.97
C SER A 99 -1.37 -5.66 14.32
N ARG A 100 -0.90 -6.24 15.42
CA ARG A 100 -1.22 -5.76 16.77
C ARG A 100 -0.41 -4.54 17.17
N GLU A 101 0.72 -4.33 16.50
CA GLU A 101 1.69 -3.27 16.82
C GLU A 101 1.34 -1.94 16.15
N LEU A 102 0.68 -2.00 15.00
CA LEU A 102 0.29 -0.84 14.19
C LEU A 102 -1.16 -1.00 13.70
N PRO A 103 -2.13 -0.87 14.60
CA PRO A 103 -3.54 -1.01 14.24
C PRO A 103 -3.97 -0.07 13.13
N GLU A 104 -3.40 1.14 13.06
CA GLU A 104 -3.67 2.12 12.01
C GLU A 104 -3.26 1.69 10.59
N LEU A 105 -2.43 0.65 10.47
CA LEU A 105 -1.98 0.13 9.17
C LEU A 105 -2.71 -1.14 8.73
N ALA A 106 -3.23 -1.91 9.71
CA ALA A 106 -3.80 -3.24 9.45
C ALA A 106 -5.33 -3.28 9.47
N GLU A 107 -5.99 -2.20 9.86
CA GLU A 107 -7.43 -2.21 10.15
C GLU A 107 -8.32 -1.95 8.94
N PHE A 108 -7.76 -1.66 7.75
CA PHE A 108 -8.57 -1.36 6.56
C PHE A 108 -9.71 -2.35 6.35
N TYR A 109 -9.41 -3.65 6.30
CA TYR A 109 -10.45 -4.65 6.09
C TYR A 109 -11.40 -4.78 7.28
N GLN A 110 -10.86 -4.63 8.50
CA GLN A 110 -11.68 -4.68 9.70
C GLN A 110 -12.63 -3.48 9.77
N ASP A 111 -12.14 -2.28 9.48
CA ASP A 111 -12.94 -1.07 9.44
C ASP A 111 -13.99 -1.12 8.33
N LEU A 112 -13.61 -1.61 7.15
CA LEU A 112 -14.55 -1.83 6.06
C LEU A 112 -15.68 -2.77 6.48
N TRP A 113 -15.36 -3.91 7.10
CA TRP A 113 -16.37 -4.89 7.46
C TRP A 113 -17.17 -4.51 8.71
N ASN A 114 -16.61 -3.74 9.63
CA ASN A 114 -17.32 -3.21 10.79
C ASN A 114 -18.31 -2.11 10.36
N SER A 115 -17.88 -1.21 9.49
CA SER A 115 -18.74 -0.13 8.98
C SER A 115 -19.79 -0.64 7.99
N ARG A 116 -19.49 -1.74 7.28
CA ARG A 116 -20.35 -2.34 6.25
C ARG A 116 -20.43 -3.86 6.39
N PRO A 117 -21.12 -4.39 7.41
CA PRO A 117 -21.22 -5.84 7.65
C PRO A 117 -21.75 -6.62 6.46
N GLY A 118 -22.58 -5.93 5.63
CA GLY A 118 -23.09 -6.45 4.37
C GLY A 118 -22.01 -6.86 3.37
N LEU A 119 -20.82 -6.31 3.42
CA LEU A 119 -19.70 -6.60 2.51
C LEU A 119 -18.73 -7.66 3.07
N LYS A 120 -18.90 -8.10 4.33
CA LYS A 120 -18.02 -9.10 4.94
C LYS A 120 -18.09 -10.43 4.19
N PRO A 121 -16.95 -10.97 3.72
CA PRO A 121 -16.92 -12.23 3.00
C PRO A 121 -17.17 -13.42 3.93
N LYS A 122 -17.56 -14.54 3.33
CA LYS A 122 -17.75 -15.80 4.08
C LYS A 122 -16.43 -16.47 4.44
N LYS A 123 -15.38 -16.22 3.65
CA LYS A 123 -14.06 -16.84 3.82
C LYS A 123 -12.96 -15.81 3.67
N THR A 124 -12.00 -15.84 4.58
CA THR A 124 -10.77 -15.06 4.51
C THR A 124 -9.58 -15.99 4.65
N GLN A 125 -8.50 -15.69 3.96
CA GLN A 125 -7.21 -16.33 4.10
C GLN A 125 -6.14 -15.25 4.29
N GLU A 126 -5.39 -15.33 5.36
CA GLU A 126 -4.29 -14.42 5.61
C GLU A 126 -3.13 -14.71 4.66
N VAL A 127 -2.52 -13.65 4.16
CA VAL A 127 -1.34 -13.67 3.27
C VAL A 127 -0.34 -12.64 3.76
N ALA A 128 0.93 -12.98 3.75
CA ALA A 128 1.98 -12.16 4.35
C ALA A 128 2.07 -10.74 3.77
N SER A 129 1.76 -10.58 2.48
CA SER A 129 1.84 -9.29 1.80
C SER A 129 0.96 -9.27 0.55
N LEU A 130 0.77 -8.08 -0.02
CA LEU A 130 0.12 -7.94 -1.32
C LEU A 130 0.91 -8.68 -2.43
N ASN A 131 2.24 -8.70 -2.34
CA ASN A 131 3.09 -9.44 -3.28
C ASN A 131 2.83 -10.94 -3.23
N SER A 132 2.42 -11.48 -2.08
CA SER A 132 1.98 -12.88 -1.93
C SER A 132 0.54 -13.09 -2.41
N ALA A 133 -0.34 -12.09 -2.21
CA ALA A 133 -1.73 -12.18 -2.63
C ALA A 133 -1.87 -12.26 -4.16
N ILE A 134 -1.11 -11.47 -4.90
CA ILE A 134 -1.22 -11.36 -6.36
C ILE A 134 -1.05 -12.72 -7.08
N PRO A 135 0.01 -13.52 -6.85
CA PRO A 135 0.13 -14.85 -7.43
C PRO A 135 -1.00 -15.81 -7.04
N MET A 136 -1.52 -15.70 -5.82
CA MET A 136 -2.64 -16.51 -5.36
C MET A 136 -3.94 -16.15 -6.07
N VAL A 137 -4.20 -14.87 -6.31
CA VAL A 137 -5.33 -14.43 -7.16
C VAL A 137 -5.17 -14.98 -8.57
N SER A 138 -3.98 -14.86 -9.18
CA SER A 138 -3.68 -15.40 -10.51
C SER A 138 -3.96 -16.90 -10.62
N SER A 139 -3.66 -17.65 -9.56
CA SER A 139 -3.92 -19.10 -9.46
C SER A 139 -5.38 -19.45 -9.16
N GLY A 140 -6.28 -18.45 -9.05
CA GLY A 140 -7.70 -18.68 -8.78
C GLY A 140 -8.07 -18.96 -7.33
N LEU A 141 -7.14 -18.80 -6.38
CA LEU A 141 -7.34 -19.14 -4.98
C LEU A 141 -8.22 -18.15 -4.22
N GLY A 142 -8.41 -16.94 -4.77
CA GLY A 142 -9.25 -15.93 -4.14
C GLY A 142 -9.24 -14.60 -4.85
N VAL A 143 -9.70 -13.56 -4.16
CA VAL A 143 -9.73 -12.16 -4.58
C VAL A 143 -9.05 -11.30 -3.53
N SER A 144 -8.54 -10.12 -3.91
CA SER A 144 -7.92 -9.19 -2.98
C SER A 144 -8.18 -7.75 -3.38
N ILE A 145 -8.29 -6.85 -2.42
CA ILE A 145 -8.24 -5.41 -2.69
C ILE A 145 -6.79 -5.00 -2.88
N VAL A 146 -6.55 -4.23 -3.92
CA VAL A 146 -5.22 -3.73 -4.29
C VAL A 146 -5.29 -2.22 -4.48
N PRO A 147 -4.25 -1.47 -4.11
CA PRO A 147 -4.18 -0.06 -4.47
C PRO A 147 -4.20 0.11 -5.99
N ASN A 148 -4.90 1.10 -6.50
CA ASN A 148 -4.95 1.37 -7.95
C ASN A 148 -3.60 1.80 -8.54
N CYS A 149 -2.64 2.20 -7.69
CA CYS A 149 -1.26 2.45 -8.05
C CYS A 149 -0.38 1.19 -8.05
N ALA A 150 -0.96 -0.01 -7.77
CA ALA A 150 -0.24 -1.26 -7.91
C ALA A 150 0.27 -1.41 -9.35
N PRO A 151 1.46 -2.02 -9.55
CA PRO A 151 2.18 -1.92 -10.79
C PRO A 151 1.35 -2.35 -12.00
N THR A 152 1.53 -1.62 -13.08
CA THR A 152 0.98 -1.88 -14.43
C THR A 152 1.38 -3.24 -15.00
N VAL A 153 2.34 -3.91 -14.40
CA VAL A 153 2.69 -5.29 -14.73
C VAL A 153 1.68 -6.21 -14.04
N GLN A 154 0.57 -6.43 -14.71
CA GLN A 154 -0.39 -7.45 -14.29
C GLN A 154 0.18 -8.83 -14.65
N PRO A 155 0.39 -9.72 -13.68
CA PRO A 155 0.67 -11.12 -13.99
C PRO A 155 -0.43 -11.69 -14.87
N HIS A 156 -0.07 -12.55 -15.81
CA HIS A 156 -1.08 -13.26 -16.60
C HIS A 156 -2.11 -13.93 -15.67
N GLY A 157 -3.40 -13.82 -16.02
CA GLY A 157 -4.48 -14.46 -15.27
C GLY A 157 -5.10 -13.60 -14.15
N ILE A 158 -4.72 -12.33 -14.02
CA ILE A 158 -5.36 -11.36 -13.13
C ILE A 158 -6.08 -10.29 -13.93
N ILE A 159 -7.22 -9.89 -13.40
CA ILE A 159 -7.98 -8.74 -13.86
C ILE A 159 -8.13 -7.80 -12.68
N THR A 160 -7.92 -6.51 -12.90
CA THR A 160 -8.26 -5.50 -11.91
C THR A 160 -9.52 -4.76 -12.35
N ARG A 161 -10.42 -4.50 -11.41
CA ARG A 161 -11.65 -3.72 -11.62
C ARG A 161 -11.78 -2.65 -10.56
N PRO A 162 -12.24 -1.45 -10.93
CA PRO A 162 -12.70 -0.46 -9.95
C PRO A 162 -13.77 -1.05 -9.05
N ILE A 163 -13.82 -0.58 -7.81
CA ILE A 163 -14.79 -1.01 -6.81
C ILE A 163 -15.95 0.00 -6.82
N ALA A 164 -17.19 -0.51 -6.87
CA ALA A 164 -18.38 0.32 -6.86
C ALA A 164 -18.70 0.87 -5.47
N ASP A 165 -18.26 0.17 -4.42
CA ASP A 165 -18.52 0.56 -3.04
C ASP A 165 -17.58 1.70 -2.63
N ASP A 166 -18.09 2.64 -1.84
CA ASP A 166 -17.28 3.69 -1.26
C ASP A 166 -16.37 3.11 -0.16
N LEU A 167 -15.07 3.20 -0.30
CA LEU A 167 -14.08 2.64 0.61
C LEU A 167 -13.38 3.71 1.44
N PRO A 168 -12.89 3.37 2.65
CA PRO A 168 -12.02 4.26 3.39
C PRO A 168 -10.81 4.65 2.56
N ARG A 169 -10.44 5.93 2.58
CA ARG A 169 -9.24 6.39 1.88
C ARG A 169 -7.99 5.90 2.58
N HIS A 170 -6.98 5.56 1.78
CA HIS A 170 -5.63 5.30 2.27
C HIS A 170 -4.65 6.30 1.68
N TYR A 171 -3.58 6.51 2.44
CA TYR A 171 -2.56 7.49 2.14
C TYR A 171 -1.19 6.80 2.13
N ALA A 172 -0.30 7.27 1.26
CA ALA A 172 1.12 7.00 1.42
C ALA A 172 1.74 8.14 2.21
N ILE A 173 2.57 7.76 3.15
CA ILE A 173 3.43 8.68 3.89
C ILE A 173 4.89 8.29 3.66
N VAL A 174 5.77 9.29 3.61
CA VAL A 174 7.21 9.10 3.76
C VAL A 174 7.59 9.59 5.15
N ALA A 175 8.37 8.76 5.86
CA ALA A 175 8.84 9.05 7.20
C ALA A 175 10.37 8.94 7.27
N TYR A 176 11.01 9.78 8.10
CA TYR A 176 12.42 9.73 8.41
C TYR A 176 12.67 10.25 9.82
N ARG A 177 13.81 9.91 10.39
CA ARG A 177 14.17 10.31 11.76
C ARG A 177 14.37 11.82 11.85
N THR A 178 13.76 12.44 12.86
CA THR A 178 13.87 13.90 13.11
C THR A 178 15.24 14.29 13.61
N ASP A 179 15.92 13.39 14.35
CA ASP A 179 17.22 13.63 15.00
C ASP A 179 18.43 13.38 14.07
N ARG A 180 18.18 13.07 12.80
CA ARG A 180 19.24 12.77 11.83
C ARG A 180 19.07 13.58 10.55
N GLU A 181 20.14 14.24 10.13
CA GLU A 181 20.17 14.90 8.82
C GLU A 181 20.14 13.87 7.69
N LEU A 182 19.27 14.09 6.73
CA LEU A 182 19.21 13.31 5.51
C LEU A 182 20.39 13.68 4.60
N THR A 183 20.90 12.70 3.86
CA THR A 183 21.79 13.00 2.74
C THR A 183 21.06 13.83 1.68
N ALA A 184 21.80 14.57 0.85
CA ALA A 184 21.18 15.35 -0.25
C ALA A 184 20.30 14.47 -1.14
N ALA A 185 20.75 13.26 -1.48
CA ALA A 185 19.98 12.32 -2.28
C ALA A 185 18.69 11.85 -1.57
N ALA A 186 18.74 11.60 -0.26
CA ALA A 186 17.56 11.22 0.51
C ALA A 186 16.55 12.38 0.63
N GLN A 187 17.05 13.60 0.81
CA GLN A 187 16.21 14.81 0.85
C GLN A 187 15.53 15.03 -0.50
N ASP A 188 16.27 14.93 -1.60
CA ASP A 188 15.70 15.08 -2.95
C ASP A 188 14.66 13.98 -3.24
N LEU A 189 14.87 12.75 -2.74
CA LEU A 189 13.86 11.70 -2.87
C LEU A 189 12.55 12.06 -2.13
N VAL A 190 12.65 12.62 -0.93
CA VAL A 190 11.48 13.12 -0.20
C VAL A 190 10.76 14.20 -1.01
N ASP A 191 11.49 15.13 -1.60
CA ASP A 191 10.90 16.23 -2.39
C ASP A 191 10.28 15.72 -3.70
N ILE A 192 10.90 14.77 -4.37
CA ILE A 192 10.33 14.08 -5.55
C ILE A 192 9.03 13.38 -5.17
N LEU A 193 9.01 12.64 -4.05
CA LEU A 193 7.83 11.93 -3.58
C LEU A 193 6.67 12.87 -3.19
N ARG A 194 6.97 14.05 -2.66
CA ARG A 194 5.99 15.08 -2.27
C ARG A 194 5.44 15.86 -3.47
N THR A 195 6.17 15.89 -4.56
CA THR A 195 5.68 16.55 -5.78
C THR A 195 4.53 15.74 -6.36
N PRO A 196 3.33 16.34 -6.56
CA PRO A 196 2.22 15.61 -7.14
C PRO A 196 2.63 15.03 -8.50
N GLN A 197 2.80 13.73 -8.55
CA GLN A 197 3.03 13.08 -9.85
C GLN A 197 1.75 13.25 -10.66
N ARG A 198 1.82 14.00 -11.78
CA ARG A 198 0.75 14.01 -12.76
C ARG A 198 0.44 12.56 -13.07
N THR A 199 -0.79 12.16 -12.80
CA THR A 199 -1.33 10.86 -13.22
C THR A 199 -0.99 10.71 -14.69
N LEU A 200 -0.06 9.81 -15.00
CA LEU A 200 0.14 9.37 -16.37
C LEU A 200 -1.13 8.61 -16.74
N ALA A 201 -1.96 9.26 -17.55
CA ALA A 201 -3.17 8.71 -18.12
C ALA A 201 -2.85 7.52 -19.03
#